data_c870dbe5fb45a32087420b8554cfeae1
#
_entry.id   c870dbe5fb45a32087420b8554cfeae1
#
_cell.length_a   1.000
_cell.length_b   1.000
_cell.length_c   1.000
_cell.angle_alpha   90.00
_cell.angle_beta   90.00
_cell.angle_gamma   90.00
#
_symmetry.space_group_name_H-M   'P 1'
#
loop_
_entity.id
_entity.type
_entity.pdbx_description
1 polymer ?
#
loop_
_entity_poly.entity_id
_entity_poly.type
_entity_poly.pdbx_seq_one_letter_code
_entity_poly.pdbx_strand_id
1 'polypeptide(L)'
;EKMLQYFINKVHENSFLQPSPRVLICVPCKSTQVERRAIRESALGAGAREVFLIEEPMAAAIGAGLPVEEARGSMVVDIGGGTTEVAVLSLGDVVYARSVRVGGDRMDEAIINYLRRNQNMLIGESTAERVKTSIGTARMPDDGRGATMMVRGRDLLNGVPKEVEITQAMIAEALVEHAAHTQDPTQLTAVVRTALGRFIVQEIAGPAEELP
;
A
#
# COMPACT_ATOMS: atom_id res chain seq x y z
N GLU A 1 15.27 -12.61 9.17
CA GLU A 1 15.48 -13.22 10.50
C GLU A 1 15.82 -12.16 11.55
N LYS A 2 16.91 -11.39 11.44
CA LYS A 2 17.32 -10.38 12.43
C LYS A 2 16.25 -9.33 12.75
N MET A 3 15.50 -8.88 11.75
CA MET A 3 14.41 -7.92 11.93
C MET A 3 13.26 -8.53 12.75
N LEU A 4 12.86 -9.76 12.48
CA LEU A 4 11.83 -10.48 13.26
C LEU A 4 12.31 -10.71 14.69
N GLN A 5 13.55 -11.10 14.86
CA GLN A 5 14.16 -11.25 16.19
C GLN A 5 14.15 -9.94 16.99
N TYR A 6 14.48 -8.82 16.34
CA TYR A 6 14.42 -7.51 16.97
C TYR A 6 13.00 -7.18 17.46
N PHE A 7 11.98 -7.39 16.62
CA PHE A 7 10.58 -7.11 17.00
C PHE A 7 10.08 -8.05 18.09
N ILE A 8 10.38 -9.35 18.02
CA ILE A 8 10.02 -10.33 19.06
C ILE A 8 10.64 -9.89 20.39
N ASN A 9 11.92 -9.55 20.40
CA ASN A 9 12.60 -9.10 21.62
C ASN A 9 12.01 -7.80 22.15
N LYS A 10 11.71 -6.83 21.28
CA LYS A 10 11.15 -5.54 21.66
C LYS A 10 9.76 -5.64 22.30
N VAL A 11 8.91 -6.53 21.79
CA VAL A 11 7.57 -6.78 22.38
C VAL A 11 7.69 -7.40 23.78
N HIS A 12 8.78 -8.13 24.05
CA HIS A 12 9.00 -8.83 25.32
C HIS A 12 10.10 -8.18 26.19
N GLU A 13 10.50 -6.94 25.88
CA GLU A 13 11.62 -6.22 26.53
C GLU A 13 11.46 -6.13 28.07
N ASN A 14 10.23 -6.05 28.56
CA ASN A 14 9.92 -5.97 29.99
C ASN A 14 9.61 -7.33 30.63
N SER A 15 9.81 -8.45 29.92
CA SER A 15 9.54 -9.79 30.43
C SER A 15 10.81 -10.37 31.09
N PHE A 16 10.70 -10.80 32.33
CA PHE A 16 11.79 -11.46 33.05
C PHE A 16 12.20 -12.81 32.41
N LEU A 17 11.25 -13.46 31.74
CA LEU A 17 11.46 -14.67 30.95
C LEU A 17 11.22 -14.30 29.49
N GLN A 18 12.17 -14.57 28.60
CA GLN A 18 11.98 -14.42 27.16
C GLN A 18 11.08 -15.56 26.64
N PRO A 19 9.79 -15.31 26.43
CA PRO A 19 8.89 -16.35 25.93
C PRO A 19 9.15 -16.58 24.45
N SER A 20 9.01 -17.83 24.01
CA SER A 20 8.92 -18.15 22.58
C SER A 20 7.46 -17.95 22.14
N PRO A 21 7.11 -16.87 21.45
CA PRO A 21 5.72 -16.54 21.13
C PRO A 21 5.18 -17.39 19.99
N ARG A 22 3.85 -17.47 19.90
CA ARG A 22 3.15 -17.81 18.67
C ARG A 22 3.09 -16.57 17.81
N VAL A 23 3.44 -16.67 16.54
CA VAL A 23 3.52 -15.53 15.62
C VAL A 23 2.59 -15.75 14.44
N LEU A 24 1.76 -14.76 14.14
CA LEU A 24 0.95 -14.69 12.94
C LEU A 24 1.60 -13.68 11.98
N ILE A 25 1.84 -14.09 10.72
CA ILE A 25 2.49 -13.26 9.70
C ILE A 25 1.58 -13.16 8.49
N CYS A 26 1.33 -11.93 8.04
CA CYS A 26 0.64 -11.68 6.77
C CYS A 26 1.58 -11.96 5.61
N VAL A 27 1.05 -12.58 4.57
CA VAL A 27 1.77 -12.88 3.34
C VAL A 27 0.94 -12.46 2.12
N PRO A 28 1.58 -11.98 1.04
CA PRO A 28 0.86 -11.68 -0.20
C PRO A 28 0.15 -12.92 -0.76
N CYS A 29 -1.03 -12.73 -1.36
CA CYS A 29 -1.82 -13.83 -1.94
C CYS A 29 -1.04 -14.66 -2.97
N LYS A 30 -0.13 -14.02 -3.72
CA LYS A 30 0.70 -14.67 -4.75
C LYS A 30 2.03 -15.19 -4.24
N SER A 31 2.26 -15.22 -2.92
CA SER A 31 3.50 -15.79 -2.37
C SER A 31 3.59 -17.30 -2.70
N THR A 32 4.73 -17.69 -3.23
CA THR A 32 5.04 -19.07 -3.57
C THR A 32 5.21 -19.94 -2.31
N GLN A 33 5.09 -21.24 -2.45
CA GLN A 33 5.33 -22.17 -1.34
C GLN A 33 6.76 -22.04 -0.78
N VAL A 34 7.73 -21.72 -1.64
CA VAL A 34 9.13 -21.51 -1.23
C VAL A 34 9.24 -20.24 -0.37
N GLU A 35 8.61 -19.15 -0.77
CA GLU A 35 8.58 -17.90 0.01
C GLU A 35 7.84 -18.10 1.35
N ARG A 36 6.68 -18.72 1.35
CA ARG A 36 5.92 -19.06 2.57
C ARG A 36 6.75 -19.92 3.54
N ARG A 37 7.49 -20.88 3.02
CA ARG A 37 8.39 -21.72 3.81
C ARG A 37 9.56 -20.89 4.37
N ALA A 38 10.21 -20.06 3.56
CA ALA A 38 11.31 -19.20 3.99
C ALA A 38 10.88 -18.21 5.08
N ILE A 39 9.67 -17.62 4.98
CA ILE A 39 9.10 -16.75 5.99
C ILE A 39 8.91 -17.51 7.31
N ARG A 40 8.33 -18.71 7.25
CA ARG A 40 8.11 -19.55 8.43
C ARG A 40 9.43 -19.94 9.10
N GLU A 41 10.41 -20.41 8.33
CA GLU A 41 11.74 -20.78 8.83
C GLU A 41 12.47 -19.57 9.43
N SER A 42 12.36 -18.38 8.82
CA SER A 42 12.94 -17.15 9.35
C SER A 42 12.32 -16.74 10.70
N ALA A 43 11.02 -16.93 10.85
CA ALA A 43 10.34 -16.59 12.10
C ALA A 43 10.65 -17.59 13.23
N LEU A 44 10.73 -18.89 12.90
CA LEU A 44 11.19 -19.93 13.85
C LEU A 44 12.64 -19.66 14.27
N GLY A 45 13.54 -19.34 13.33
CA GLY A 45 14.94 -19.00 13.61
C GLY A 45 15.07 -17.70 14.44
N ALA A 46 14.10 -16.80 14.37
CA ALA A 46 14.02 -15.59 15.18
C ALA A 46 13.51 -15.85 16.62
N GLY A 47 13.12 -17.08 16.98
CA GLY A 47 12.70 -17.46 18.32
C GLY A 47 11.19 -17.69 18.48
N ALA A 48 10.40 -17.66 17.41
CA ALA A 48 8.99 -18.04 17.48
C ALA A 48 8.86 -19.55 17.79
N ARG A 49 7.88 -19.90 18.65
CA ARG A 49 7.54 -21.30 18.94
C ARG A 49 6.70 -21.91 17.84
N GLU A 50 5.80 -21.12 17.28
CA GLU A 50 4.83 -21.56 16.26
C GLU A 50 4.53 -20.38 15.34
N VAL A 51 4.40 -20.65 14.04
CA VAL A 51 4.18 -19.62 13.01
C VAL A 51 2.97 -19.98 12.17
N PHE A 52 2.02 -19.05 12.15
CA PHE A 52 0.84 -19.08 11.29
C PHE A 52 1.02 -18.04 10.18
N LEU A 53 0.55 -18.38 8.99
CA LEU A 53 0.52 -17.47 7.84
C LEU A 53 -0.94 -17.19 7.48
N ILE A 54 -1.24 -15.91 7.24
CA ILE A 54 -2.54 -15.45 6.74
C ILE A 54 -2.30 -14.57 5.51
N GLU A 55 -3.18 -14.64 4.54
CA GLU A 55 -3.10 -13.77 3.36
C GLU A 55 -3.47 -12.33 3.71
N GLU A 56 -2.71 -11.36 3.18
CA GLU A 56 -2.88 -9.93 3.49
C GLU A 56 -4.32 -9.45 3.31
N PRO A 57 -5.04 -9.74 2.19
CA PRO A 57 -6.42 -9.30 2.04
C PRO A 57 -7.39 -9.96 3.01
N MET A 58 -7.14 -11.21 3.42
CA MET A 58 -7.96 -11.87 4.44
C MET A 58 -7.79 -11.18 5.80
N ALA A 59 -6.55 -10.87 6.19
CA ALA A 59 -6.27 -10.15 7.41
C ALA A 59 -6.91 -8.75 7.40
N ALA A 60 -6.83 -8.04 6.26
CA ALA A 60 -7.44 -6.74 6.07
C ALA A 60 -8.98 -6.81 6.18
N ALA A 61 -9.60 -7.82 5.56
CA ALA A 61 -11.04 -8.04 5.63
C ALA A 61 -11.53 -8.29 7.06
N ILE A 62 -10.83 -9.14 7.80
CA ILE A 62 -11.12 -9.43 9.21
C ILE A 62 -10.97 -8.13 10.03
N GLY A 63 -9.89 -7.39 9.84
CA GLY A 63 -9.63 -6.13 10.53
C GLY A 63 -10.68 -5.04 10.23
N ALA A 64 -11.24 -5.05 9.03
CA ALA A 64 -12.33 -4.16 8.62
C ALA A 64 -13.72 -4.65 9.08
N GLY A 65 -13.83 -5.81 9.72
CA GLY A 65 -15.08 -6.37 10.19
C GLY A 65 -15.99 -6.90 9.08
N LEU A 66 -15.41 -7.28 7.92
CA LEU A 66 -16.20 -7.86 6.84
C LEU A 66 -16.70 -9.27 7.20
N PRO A 67 -17.86 -9.64 6.72
CA PRO A 67 -18.46 -10.96 6.99
C PRO A 67 -17.83 -12.04 6.09
N VAL A 68 -16.53 -12.31 6.27
CA VAL A 68 -15.75 -13.20 5.40
C VAL A 68 -16.20 -14.65 5.44
N GLU A 69 -16.87 -15.09 6.52
CA GLU A 69 -17.35 -16.48 6.68
C GLU A 69 -18.70 -16.73 6.00
N GLU A 70 -19.40 -15.67 5.59
CA GLU A 70 -20.72 -15.77 4.98
C GLU A 70 -20.62 -16.14 3.49
N ALA A 71 -21.72 -16.74 2.94
CA ALA A 71 -21.86 -17.10 1.53
C ALA A 71 -22.20 -15.86 0.68
N ARG A 72 -21.37 -14.81 0.80
CA ARG A 72 -21.44 -13.58 -0.03
C ARG A 72 -20.04 -13.09 -0.33
N GLY A 73 -19.88 -12.41 -1.47
CA GLY A 73 -18.59 -11.86 -1.87
C GLY A 73 -18.29 -10.56 -1.14
N SER A 74 -17.14 -10.49 -0.47
CA SER A 74 -16.57 -9.25 0.07
C SER A 74 -15.31 -8.92 -0.71
N MET A 75 -15.19 -7.69 -1.23
CA MET A 75 -14.01 -7.25 -1.98
C MET A 75 -13.14 -6.34 -1.12
N VAL A 76 -11.85 -6.63 -1.10
CA VAL A 76 -10.82 -5.83 -0.45
C VAL A 76 -9.83 -5.33 -1.48
N VAL A 77 -9.45 -4.06 -1.37
CA VAL A 77 -8.31 -3.47 -2.09
C VAL A 77 -7.32 -3.02 -1.03
N ASP A 78 -6.21 -3.73 -0.94
CA ASP A 78 -5.11 -3.44 -0.02
C ASP A 78 -3.97 -2.77 -0.78
N ILE A 79 -3.58 -1.57 -0.33
CA ILE A 79 -2.59 -0.74 -1.00
C ILE A 79 -1.47 -0.45 -0.02
N GLY A 80 -0.38 -1.20 -0.20
CA GLY A 80 0.84 -1.02 0.55
C GLY A 80 1.79 0.00 -0.07
N GLY A 81 3.03 0.07 0.44
CA GLY A 81 4.09 0.88 -0.14
C GLY A 81 4.52 0.37 -1.51
N GLY A 82 4.82 -0.92 -1.63
CA GLY A 82 5.35 -1.52 -2.86
C GLY A 82 4.35 -2.29 -3.72
N THR A 83 3.20 -2.69 -3.16
CA THR A 83 2.21 -3.54 -3.82
C THR A 83 0.79 -3.05 -3.61
N THR A 84 -0.08 -3.37 -4.55
CA THR A 84 -1.54 -3.29 -4.39
C THR A 84 -2.14 -4.65 -4.65
N GLU A 85 -2.96 -5.13 -3.73
CA GLU A 85 -3.69 -6.38 -3.83
C GLU A 85 -5.18 -6.14 -3.88
N VAL A 86 -5.87 -6.82 -4.81
CA VAL A 86 -7.33 -6.84 -4.89
C VAL A 86 -7.77 -8.28 -4.69
N ALA A 87 -8.65 -8.51 -3.75
CA ALA A 87 -9.18 -9.85 -3.49
C ALA A 87 -10.69 -9.82 -3.28
N VAL A 88 -11.34 -10.90 -3.70
CA VAL A 88 -12.73 -11.23 -3.36
C VAL A 88 -12.70 -12.43 -2.42
N LEU A 89 -13.38 -12.29 -1.30
CA LEU A 89 -13.44 -13.28 -0.23
C LEU A 89 -14.88 -13.77 -0.06
N SER A 90 -15.04 -15.04 0.20
CA SER A 90 -16.33 -15.67 0.52
C SER A 90 -16.11 -16.99 1.24
N LEU A 91 -16.98 -17.34 2.19
CA LEU A 91 -16.94 -18.62 2.92
C LEU A 91 -15.58 -18.90 3.60
N GLY A 92 -14.91 -17.85 4.08
CA GLY A 92 -13.63 -17.96 4.79
C GLY A 92 -12.41 -18.17 3.88
N ASP A 93 -12.55 -18.03 2.57
CA ASP A 93 -11.46 -18.25 1.62
C ASP A 93 -11.32 -17.09 0.61
N VAL A 94 -10.17 -17.01 -0.05
CA VAL A 94 -9.90 -16.06 -1.13
C VAL A 94 -10.34 -16.68 -2.46
N VAL A 95 -11.48 -16.25 -2.98
CA VAL A 95 -12.06 -16.76 -4.24
C VAL A 95 -11.33 -16.24 -5.47
N TYR A 96 -10.90 -14.98 -5.41
CA TYR A 96 -10.16 -14.33 -6.49
C TYR A 96 -9.16 -13.34 -5.90
N ALA A 97 -7.95 -13.30 -6.44
CA ALA A 97 -6.94 -12.31 -6.06
C ALA A 97 -6.09 -11.86 -7.25
N ARG A 98 -5.75 -10.58 -7.24
CA ARG A 98 -4.74 -9.97 -8.10
C ARG A 98 -3.79 -9.14 -7.28
N SER A 99 -2.51 -9.22 -7.58
CA SER A 99 -1.46 -8.40 -6.97
C SER A 99 -0.64 -7.73 -8.06
N VAL A 100 -0.39 -6.44 -7.88
CA VAL A 100 0.46 -5.63 -8.77
C VAL A 100 1.55 -4.94 -7.95
N ARG A 101 2.75 -4.81 -8.53
CA ARG A 101 3.90 -4.15 -7.87
C ARG A 101 3.87 -2.63 -8.09
N VAL A 102 2.75 -2.04 -7.72
CA VAL A 102 2.52 -0.60 -7.71
C VAL A 102 1.85 -0.25 -6.39
N GLY A 103 2.39 0.70 -5.67
CA GLY A 103 1.88 1.14 -4.38
C GLY A 103 2.30 2.57 -4.09
N GLY A 104 2.28 2.95 -2.82
CA GLY A 104 2.58 4.30 -2.36
C GLY A 104 3.95 4.83 -2.78
N ASP A 105 4.97 3.97 -2.80
CA ASP A 105 6.35 4.34 -3.17
C ASP A 105 6.44 4.80 -4.64
N ARG A 106 5.69 4.14 -5.53
CA ARG A 106 5.62 4.55 -6.94
C ARG A 106 4.90 5.88 -7.13
N MET A 107 3.93 6.18 -6.28
CA MET A 107 3.27 7.49 -6.27
C MET A 107 4.23 8.60 -5.79
N ASP A 108 5.03 8.32 -4.78
CA ASP A 108 6.05 9.25 -4.30
C ASP A 108 7.11 9.50 -5.36
N GLU A 109 7.59 8.47 -6.05
CA GLU A 109 8.50 8.60 -7.20
C GLU A 109 7.88 9.46 -8.31
N ALA A 110 6.60 9.29 -8.61
CA ALA A 110 5.89 10.09 -9.62
C ALA A 110 5.86 11.57 -9.25
N ILE A 111 5.55 11.89 -8.00
CA ILE A 111 5.55 13.27 -7.47
C ILE A 111 6.96 13.87 -7.54
N ILE A 112 7.99 13.15 -7.09
CA ILE A 112 9.38 13.60 -7.16
C ILE A 112 9.77 13.91 -8.62
N ASN A 113 9.45 13.00 -9.53
CA ASN A 113 9.79 13.15 -10.95
C ASN A 113 9.03 14.31 -11.61
N TYR A 114 7.76 14.52 -11.26
CA TYR A 114 6.96 15.63 -11.74
C TYR A 114 7.57 16.98 -11.29
N LEU A 115 7.87 17.13 -10.00
CA LEU A 115 8.45 18.35 -9.47
C LEU A 115 9.86 18.62 -10.02
N ARG A 116 10.63 17.57 -10.25
CA ARG A 116 11.95 17.67 -10.89
C ARG A 116 11.85 18.23 -12.30
N ARG A 117 10.89 17.73 -13.11
CA ARG A 117 10.73 18.15 -14.51
C ARG A 117 10.07 19.51 -14.65
N ASN A 118 8.99 19.76 -13.90
CA ASN A 118 8.13 20.90 -14.13
C ASN A 118 8.50 22.10 -13.24
N GLN A 119 9.18 21.86 -12.11
CA GLN A 119 9.54 22.92 -11.15
C GLN A 119 11.06 23.06 -10.97
N ASN A 120 11.89 22.28 -11.67
CA ASN A 120 13.34 22.20 -11.46
C ASN A 120 13.70 22.03 -9.97
N MET A 121 12.90 21.28 -9.22
CA MET A 121 13.05 21.11 -7.79
C MET A 121 13.18 19.64 -7.42
N LEU A 122 14.20 19.33 -6.62
CA LEU A 122 14.39 18.00 -6.04
C LEU A 122 13.86 17.99 -4.60
N ILE A 123 12.98 17.06 -4.31
CA ILE A 123 12.48 16.77 -2.97
C ILE A 123 12.86 15.32 -2.58
N GLY A 124 12.89 15.02 -1.29
CA GLY A 124 13.09 13.65 -0.78
C GLY A 124 11.76 12.88 -0.67
N GLU A 125 11.87 11.56 -0.52
CA GLU A 125 10.74 10.62 -0.39
C GLU A 125 9.79 11.02 0.73
N SER A 126 10.29 11.35 1.93
CA SER A 126 9.45 11.77 3.06
C SER A 126 8.65 13.05 2.78
N THR A 127 9.18 13.95 1.94
CA THR A 127 8.45 15.15 1.50
C THR A 127 7.39 14.79 0.48
N ALA A 128 7.69 13.89 -0.47
CA ALA A 128 6.73 13.41 -1.45
C ALA A 128 5.56 12.67 -0.78
N GLU A 129 5.84 11.80 0.16
CA GLU A 129 4.82 11.12 0.96
C GLU A 129 3.93 12.10 1.72
N ARG A 130 4.53 13.13 2.34
CA ARG A 130 3.75 14.18 3.00
C ARG A 130 2.85 14.95 2.03
N VAL A 131 3.33 15.28 0.84
CA VAL A 131 2.53 15.92 -0.21
C VAL A 131 1.39 15.01 -0.64
N LYS A 132 1.69 13.73 -0.94
CA LYS A 132 0.72 12.71 -1.30
C LYS A 132 -0.40 12.57 -0.27
N THR A 133 -0.05 12.47 1.01
CA THR A 133 -1.02 12.24 2.10
C THR A 133 -1.81 13.50 2.46
N SER A 134 -1.25 14.70 2.24
CA SER A 134 -1.88 15.97 2.59
C SER A 134 -2.82 16.51 1.51
N ILE A 135 -2.38 16.51 0.25
CA ILE A 135 -3.12 17.10 -0.87
C ILE A 135 -3.21 16.19 -2.09
N GLY A 136 -2.82 14.90 -1.96
CA GLY A 136 -2.86 13.95 -3.05
C GLY A 136 -4.29 13.69 -3.56
N THR A 137 -4.43 13.60 -4.87
CA THR A 137 -5.65 13.20 -5.55
C THR A 137 -5.29 12.59 -6.92
N ALA A 138 -6.11 11.66 -7.38
CA ALA A 138 -6.03 11.14 -8.76
C ALA A 138 -7.13 11.73 -9.67
N ARG A 139 -7.97 12.60 -9.12
CA ARG A 139 -9.00 13.32 -9.88
C ARG A 139 -8.62 14.79 -9.96
N MET A 140 -8.70 15.37 -11.15
CA MET A 140 -8.53 16.81 -11.31
C MET A 140 -9.57 17.54 -10.47
N PRO A 141 -9.17 18.52 -9.63
CA PRO A 141 -10.11 19.35 -8.87
C PRO A 141 -11.04 20.13 -9.79
N ASP A 142 -12.29 20.33 -9.35
CA ASP A 142 -13.33 20.97 -10.17
C ASP A 142 -13.01 22.46 -10.47
N ASP A 143 -12.24 23.12 -9.59
CA ASP A 143 -11.73 24.50 -9.77
C ASP A 143 -10.41 24.57 -10.56
N GLY A 144 -9.88 23.42 -11.03
CA GLY A 144 -8.62 23.31 -11.74
C GLY A 144 -7.36 23.54 -10.90
N ARG A 145 -7.49 23.77 -9.58
CA ARG A 145 -6.36 24.04 -8.68
C ARG A 145 -6.38 23.15 -7.44
N GLY A 146 -7.50 23.15 -6.73
CA GLY A 146 -7.70 22.41 -5.48
C GLY A 146 -6.87 22.96 -4.31
N ALA A 147 -6.65 22.11 -3.29
CA ALA A 147 -5.84 22.43 -2.13
C ALA A 147 -4.39 22.73 -2.51
N THR A 148 -3.74 23.59 -1.72
CA THR A 148 -2.34 23.98 -1.96
C THR A 148 -1.46 23.72 -0.73
N MET A 149 -0.16 23.53 -0.97
CA MET A 149 0.83 23.29 0.07
C MET A 149 2.18 23.89 -0.33
N MET A 150 2.83 24.60 0.61
CA MET A 150 4.20 25.06 0.42
C MET A 150 5.19 23.92 0.65
N VAL A 151 6.05 23.68 -0.30
CA VAL A 151 7.02 22.58 -0.29
C VAL A 151 8.42 23.12 -0.49
N ARG A 152 9.34 22.69 0.37
CA ARG A 152 10.77 23.02 0.29
C ARG A 152 11.54 21.88 -0.34
N GLY A 153 12.44 22.26 -1.25
CA GLY A 153 13.34 21.34 -1.93
C GLY A 153 14.63 22.03 -2.31
N ARG A 154 15.44 21.33 -3.12
CA ARG A 154 16.68 21.86 -3.69
C ARG A 154 16.41 22.30 -5.13
N ASP A 155 16.74 23.54 -5.46
CA ASP A 155 16.75 24.03 -6.84
C ASP A 155 17.84 23.29 -7.63
N LEU A 156 17.49 22.73 -8.78
CA LEU A 156 18.41 21.95 -9.60
C LEU A 156 19.32 22.81 -10.49
N LEU A 157 19.00 24.09 -10.68
CA LEU A 157 19.78 25.02 -11.51
C LEU A 157 20.97 25.58 -10.74
N ASN A 158 20.77 25.98 -9.50
CA ASN A 158 21.78 26.67 -8.70
C ASN A 158 22.11 25.95 -7.37
N GLY A 159 21.42 24.87 -7.05
CA GLY A 159 21.68 24.01 -5.90
C GLY A 159 21.25 24.57 -4.54
N VAL A 160 20.61 25.75 -4.49
CA VAL A 160 20.16 26.39 -3.25
C VAL A 160 18.78 25.89 -2.81
N PRO A 161 18.39 26.09 -1.53
CA PRO A 161 17.03 25.83 -1.08
C PRO A 161 16.02 26.65 -1.88
N LYS A 162 14.92 25.99 -2.29
CA LYS A 162 13.80 26.58 -3.02
C LYS A 162 12.49 26.19 -2.35
N GLU A 163 11.55 27.12 -2.32
CA GLU A 163 10.20 26.87 -1.84
C GLU A 163 9.20 27.14 -2.97
N VAL A 164 8.27 26.24 -3.18
CA VAL A 164 7.27 26.31 -4.25
C VAL A 164 5.91 25.93 -3.69
N GLU A 165 4.87 26.66 -4.11
CA GLU A 165 3.49 26.28 -3.87
C GLU A 165 3.10 25.14 -4.82
N ILE A 166 2.71 24.01 -4.25
CA ILE A 166 2.24 22.83 -4.99
C ILE A 166 0.73 22.77 -4.85
N THR A 167 0.04 22.52 -5.96
CA THR A 167 -1.41 22.40 -5.99
C THR A 167 -1.86 20.95 -6.12
N GLN A 168 -3.07 20.67 -5.70
CA GLN A 168 -3.70 19.38 -5.85
C GLN A 168 -3.79 18.93 -7.32
N ALA A 169 -4.03 19.88 -8.23
CA ALA A 169 -4.02 19.64 -9.68
C ALA A 169 -2.66 19.12 -10.18
N MET A 170 -1.54 19.69 -9.71
CA MET A 170 -0.20 19.21 -10.06
C MET A 170 0.03 17.76 -9.63
N ILE A 171 -0.51 17.36 -8.47
CA ILE A 171 -0.39 15.99 -7.99
C ILE A 171 -1.28 15.06 -8.80
N ALA A 172 -2.50 15.49 -9.17
CA ALA A 172 -3.35 14.74 -10.09
C ALA A 172 -2.64 14.47 -11.43
N GLU A 173 -2.02 15.49 -12.01
CA GLU A 173 -1.24 15.34 -13.26
C GLU A 173 -0.08 14.35 -13.09
N ALA A 174 0.70 14.47 -12.01
CA ALA A 174 1.82 13.58 -11.73
C ALA A 174 1.40 12.11 -11.66
N LEU A 175 0.29 11.82 -10.97
CA LEU A 175 -0.21 10.46 -10.78
C LEU A 175 -0.86 9.90 -12.05
N VAL A 176 -1.61 10.71 -12.80
CA VAL A 176 -2.23 10.31 -14.07
C VAL A 176 -1.15 10.05 -15.13
N GLU A 177 -0.14 10.91 -15.24
CA GLU A 177 0.99 10.72 -16.15
C GLU A 177 1.74 9.42 -15.84
N HIS A 178 2.01 9.15 -14.55
CA HIS A 178 2.63 7.90 -14.13
C HIS A 178 1.77 6.69 -14.51
N ALA A 179 0.46 6.77 -14.27
CA ALA A 179 -0.48 5.71 -14.60
C ALA A 179 -0.54 5.42 -16.13
N ALA A 180 -0.49 6.45 -16.97
CA ALA A 180 -0.51 6.31 -18.42
C ALA A 180 0.76 5.62 -18.99
N HIS A 181 1.89 5.68 -18.29
CA HIS A 181 3.14 5.03 -18.68
C HIS A 181 3.26 3.58 -18.19
N THR A 182 2.35 3.12 -17.35
CA THR A 182 2.30 1.71 -16.94
C THR A 182 1.57 0.88 -18.00
N GLN A 183 2.25 -0.14 -18.53
CA GLN A 183 1.71 -0.97 -19.63
C GLN A 183 0.56 -1.91 -19.23
N ASP A 184 0.17 -1.93 -17.97
CA ASP A 184 -0.87 -2.80 -17.43
C ASP A 184 -2.11 -1.99 -17.01
N PRO A 185 -3.27 -2.16 -17.70
CA PRO A 185 -4.52 -1.48 -17.36
C PRO A 185 -5.00 -1.75 -15.93
N THR A 186 -4.62 -2.90 -15.35
CA THR A 186 -4.92 -3.26 -13.97
C THR A 186 -4.17 -2.36 -12.99
N GLN A 187 -2.93 -2.00 -13.32
CA GLN A 187 -2.13 -1.04 -12.56
C GLN A 187 -2.73 0.37 -12.62
N LEU A 188 -3.23 0.77 -13.80
CA LEU A 188 -3.92 2.04 -13.99
C LEU A 188 -5.13 2.19 -13.05
N THR A 189 -5.96 1.15 -12.97
CA THR A 189 -7.15 1.14 -12.12
C THR A 189 -6.78 1.19 -10.63
N ALA A 190 -5.74 0.48 -10.21
CA ALA A 190 -5.23 0.53 -8.85
C ALA A 190 -4.72 1.92 -8.47
N VAL A 191 -3.86 2.54 -9.29
CA VAL A 191 -3.28 3.86 -9.03
C VAL A 191 -4.35 4.95 -9.01
N VAL A 192 -5.27 4.99 -9.97
CA VAL A 192 -6.32 6.02 -10.07
C VAL A 192 -7.31 5.96 -8.89
N ARG A 193 -7.61 4.76 -8.37
CA ARG A 193 -8.49 4.60 -7.20
C ARG A 193 -7.79 4.82 -5.86
N THR A 194 -6.47 4.68 -5.82
CA THR A 194 -5.65 4.66 -4.60
C THR A 194 -5.31 6.03 -4.05
N ALA A 195 -5.27 7.07 -4.89
CA ALA A 195 -4.90 8.44 -4.47
C ALA A 195 -5.80 9.03 -3.37
N LEU A 196 -6.77 8.29 -2.87
CA LEU A 196 -7.64 8.73 -1.78
C LEU A 196 -7.21 8.23 -0.39
N GLY A 197 -6.11 7.47 -0.26
CA GLY A 197 -5.59 7.02 1.04
C GLY A 197 -6.62 6.29 1.92
N ARG A 198 -7.64 5.67 1.33
CA ARG A 198 -8.70 4.95 2.03
C ARG A 198 -8.79 3.54 1.48
N PHE A 199 -8.84 2.57 2.37
CA PHE A 199 -9.28 1.23 2.04
C PHE A 199 -10.68 1.32 1.41
N ILE A 200 -10.80 0.97 0.13
CA ILE A 200 -12.12 0.83 -0.49
C ILE A 200 -12.57 -0.59 -0.18
N VAL A 201 -13.39 -0.70 0.85
CA VAL A 201 -14.13 -1.91 1.14
C VAL A 201 -15.50 -1.76 0.48
N GLN A 202 -15.75 -2.56 -0.54
CA GLN A 202 -17.06 -2.60 -1.18
C GLN A 202 -17.65 -3.99 -0.98
N GLU A 203 -18.80 -4.04 -0.31
CA GLU A 203 -19.62 -5.24 -0.22
C GLU A 203 -20.30 -5.47 -1.57
N ILE A 204 -20.05 -6.62 -2.18
CA ILE A 204 -20.79 -7.05 -3.37
C ILE A 204 -22.00 -7.82 -2.88
N ALA A 205 -23.16 -7.14 -2.83
CA ALA A 205 -24.42 -7.77 -2.51
C ALA A 205 -24.90 -8.61 -3.71
N GLY A 206 -24.75 -9.92 -3.63
CA GLY A 206 -25.29 -10.87 -4.59
C GLY A 206 -25.06 -12.31 -4.14
N PRO A 207 -25.92 -13.28 -4.52
CA PRO A 207 -25.65 -14.68 -4.26
C PRO A 207 -24.38 -15.12 -5.00
N ALA A 208 -23.59 -15.99 -4.37
CA ALA A 208 -22.30 -16.48 -4.86
C ALA A 208 -22.37 -17.21 -6.23
N GLU A 209 -23.55 -17.48 -6.73
CA GLU A 209 -23.81 -18.19 -8.00
C GLU A 209 -23.63 -17.30 -9.25
N GLU A 210 -23.49 -15.96 -9.10
CA GLU A 210 -23.34 -15.03 -10.23
C GLU A 210 -21.92 -14.51 -10.46
N LEU A 211 -20.91 -15.07 -9.76
CA LEU A 211 -19.52 -14.72 -10.02
C LEU A 211 -18.94 -15.61 -11.13
N PRO A 212 -18.37 -15.05 -12.20
CA PRO A 212 -17.81 -15.81 -13.33
C PRO A 212 -16.60 -16.64 -12.95
#